data_40d8428754f0af82713b8581c54ba52b
#
_entry.id   40d8428754f0af82713b8581c54ba52b
#
_cell.length_a   1.000
_cell.length_b   1.000
_cell.length_c   1.000
_cell.angle_alpha   90.00
_cell.angle_beta   90.00
_cell.angle_gamma   90.00
#
_symmetry.space_group_name_H-M   'P 1'
#
loop_
_entity.id
_entity.type
_entity.pdbx_description
1 polymer ?
#
loop_
_entity_poly.entity_id
_entity_poly.type
_entity_poly.pdbx_seq_one_letter_code
_entity_poly.pdbx_strand_id
1 'polypeptide(L)'
;MAEKRLFGTFGVRRTANDVLTPEFASRLAASYGSIVQGTVAIGGDTRTSTPMLKHAITAGLLSSGCDVVDLGILPTPAIQYAVRNYYDGGIIVTASHNPPKYNGLKFVDEFGIGNPDDMELEVEKLYFDSEPNRASWDKIGTVYTNESIIKEYIAETLKRVDVEAIRARKLKVVVDCGSGAGSYTAPYILKELGCEVTTLNCQADGFFPGRDPEPIEPNLQDLIATVKDLGADIGLAHDGDADRTICIDEKGNFVLGDKTFALVEKQMLKENDGGIIVTTVATSQAIYDIAEEYGGEVIATAVGDLLVARKLKDTDGLFGGEENGGLIFPDFIYGGDAAMTVAKILEILVKEDKPLSELVAELPVYYQEKLKVECPDDLKQDVMSKIADEIKETTDFELDTTDGVKILKEDGWVIIRPSGTEPIFRCFAESDSQEKADEMASWGISLVEKYKN
;
A
#
# COMPACT_ATOMS: atom_id res chain seq x y z
N MET A 1 -5.92 24.80 -5.99
CA MET A 1 -6.90 23.91 -5.35
C MET A 1 -6.92 24.25 -3.86
N ALA A 2 -8.04 24.07 -3.16
CA ALA A 2 -8.06 24.21 -1.69
C ALA A 2 -7.14 23.15 -1.08
N GLU A 3 -6.36 23.54 -0.07
CA GLU A 3 -5.43 22.64 0.62
C GLU A 3 -6.21 21.77 1.64
N LYS A 4 -5.98 20.45 1.64
CA LYS A 4 -6.57 19.54 2.61
C LYS A 4 -5.99 19.79 4.00
N ARG A 5 -6.84 19.75 5.02
CA ARG A 5 -6.49 20.06 6.42
C ARG A 5 -6.33 18.81 7.28
N LEU A 6 -7.02 17.72 6.94
CA LEU A 6 -7.02 16.45 7.68
C LEU A 6 -6.45 15.30 6.87
N PHE A 7 -6.90 15.18 5.61
CA PHE A 7 -6.56 14.05 4.75
C PHE A 7 -5.10 14.12 4.27
N GLY A 8 -4.41 12.99 4.40
CA GLY A 8 -3.09 12.76 3.82
C GLY A 8 -3.16 11.99 2.50
N THR A 9 -2.16 11.18 2.21
CA THR A 9 -2.08 10.38 0.96
C THR A 9 -3.21 9.36 0.85
N PHE A 10 -3.60 8.72 1.97
CA PHE A 10 -4.76 7.84 2.02
C PHE A 10 -5.44 7.92 3.40
N GLY A 11 -6.46 8.77 3.49
CA GLY A 11 -7.22 9.00 4.70
C GLY A 11 -6.52 9.84 5.76
N VAL A 12 -6.92 9.68 7.00
CA VAL A 12 -6.45 10.46 8.16
C VAL A 12 -5.72 9.53 9.12
N ARG A 13 -4.45 9.82 9.44
CA ARG A 13 -3.66 9.04 10.42
C ARG A 13 -3.19 9.96 11.54
N ARG A 14 -3.40 9.57 12.80
CA ARG A 14 -2.99 10.35 14.00
C ARG A 14 -2.70 9.39 15.17
N THR A 15 -2.14 9.92 16.24
CA THR A 15 -2.00 9.21 17.53
C THR A 15 -3.37 8.88 18.07
N ALA A 16 -3.61 7.59 18.34
CA ALA A 16 -4.90 7.09 18.81
C ALA A 16 -5.22 7.60 20.23
N ASN A 17 -6.48 7.99 20.44
CA ASN A 17 -7.02 8.50 21.70
C ASN A 17 -6.30 9.74 22.28
N ASP A 18 -5.54 10.43 21.44
CA ASP A 18 -4.92 11.72 21.72
C ASP A 18 -5.46 12.76 20.72
N VAL A 19 -5.10 12.60 19.45
CA VAL A 19 -5.64 13.41 18.34
C VAL A 19 -6.79 12.68 17.64
N LEU A 20 -6.66 11.40 17.37
CA LEU A 20 -7.72 10.57 16.80
C LEU A 20 -8.62 10.03 17.94
N THR A 21 -9.49 10.90 18.43
CA THR A 21 -10.44 10.59 19.52
C THR A 21 -11.75 10.00 18.97
N PRO A 22 -12.60 9.39 19.83
CA PRO A 22 -13.93 8.94 19.43
C PRO A 22 -14.82 10.06 18.86
N GLU A 23 -14.74 11.28 19.43
CA GLU A 23 -15.51 12.44 18.96
C GLU A 23 -15.05 12.86 17.55
N PHE A 24 -13.73 12.90 17.33
CA PHE A 24 -13.15 13.18 16.02
C PHE A 24 -13.63 12.15 14.99
N ALA A 25 -13.50 10.87 15.28
CA ALA A 25 -13.87 9.78 14.41
C ALA A 25 -15.38 9.78 14.09
N SER A 26 -16.23 9.98 15.11
CA SER A 26 -17.69 10.03 14.94
C SER A 26 -18.13 11.21 14.07
N ARG A 27 -17.57 12.42 14.30
CA ARG A 27 -17.91 13.60 13.50
C ARG A 27 -17.44 13.44 12.05
N LEU A 28 -16.23 12.93 11.84
CA LEU A 28 -15.69 12.71 10.49
C LEU A 28 -16.51 11.66 9.72
N ALA A 29 -16.90 10.56 10.38
CA ALA A 29 -17.76 9.54 9.82
C ALA A 29 -19.17 10.06 9.48
N ALA A 30 -19.75 10.93 10.34
CA ALA A 30 -21.02 11.58 10.04
C ALA A 30 -20.93 12.52 8.83
N SER A 31 -19.79 13.24 8.67
CA SER A 31 -19.52 14.07 7.51
C SER A 31 -19.47 13.24 6.22
N TYR A 32 -18.73 12.13 6.24
CA TYR A 32 -18.66 11.18 5.12
C TYR A 32 -20.02 10.57 4.81
N GLY A 33 -20.75 10.07 5.82
CA GLY A 33 -22.09 9.50 5.64
C GLY A 33 -23.12 10.49 5.12
N SER A 34 -22.93 11.80 5.34
CA SER A 34 -23.78 12.85 4.77
C SER A 34 -23.66 12.94 3.24
N ILE A 35 -22.55 12.49 2.68
CA ILE A 35 -22.28 12.47 1.24
C ILE A 35 -22.71 11.13 0.63
N VAL A 36 -22.29 10.01 1.20
CA VAL A 36 -22.53 8.66 0.66
C VAL A 36 -24.01 8.26 0.74
N GLN A 37 -24.68 8.52 1.84
CA GLN A 37 -26.14 8.29 2.05
C GLN A 37 -26.62 6.88 1.65
N GLY A 38 -25.85 5.84 2.00
CA GLY A 38 -26.13 4.47 1.63
C GLY A 38 -25.72 3.48 2.71
N THR A 39 -25.33 2.29 2.29
CA THR A 39 -24.78 1.26 3.17
C THR A 39 -23.27 1.35 3.18
N VAL A 40 -22.68 1.62 4.34
CA VAL A 40 -21.24 1.80 4.52
C VAL A 40 -20.63 0.60 5.23
N ALA A 41 -19.64 -0.04 4.60
CA ALA A 41 -18.87 -1.10 5.24
C ALA A 41 -17.84 -0.49 6.20
N ILE A 42 -17.65 -1.12 7.35
CA ILE A 42 -16.57 -0.80 8.27
C ILE A 42 -15.77 -2.04 8.63
N GLY A 43 -14.46 -1.89 8.72
CA GLY A 43 -13.56 -2.94 9.17
C GLY A 43 -12.25 -2.32 9.65
N GLY A 44 -11.29 -3.14 10.03
CA GLY A 44 -9.99 -2.59 10.39
C GLY A 44 -8.95 -3.65 10.74
N ASP A 45 -7.73 -3.17 11.03
CA ASP A 45 -6.62 -4.01 11.45
C ASP A 45 -6.67 -4.38 12.95
N THR A 46 -5.63 -5.05 13.41
CA THR A 46 -5.55 -5.63 14.76
C THR A 46 -5.26 -4.61 15.88
N ARG A 47 -5.03 -3.32 15.59
CA ARG A 47 -4.65 -2.29 16.57
C ARG A 47 -5.63 -2.22 17.74
N THR A 48 -5.10 -2.03 18.93
CA THR A 48 -5.88 -2.00 20.18
C THR A 48 -6.97 -0.93 20.20
N SER A 49 -6.78 0.17 19.46
CA SER A 49 -7.74 1.27 19.34
C SER A 49 -8.83 1.04 18.28
N THR A 50 -8.68 0.03 17.40
CA THR A 50 -9.64 -0.25 16.33
C THR A 50 -11.07 -0.49 16.82
N PRO A 51 -11.34 -1.26 17.88
CA PRO A 51 -12.70 -1.44 18.37
C PRO A 51 -13.36 -0.12 18.82
N MET A 52 -12.62 0.73 19.56
CA MET A 52 -13.11 2.03 20.01
C MET A 52 -13.49 2.92 18.83
N LEU A 53 -12.62 3.03 17.84
CA LEU A 53 -12.84 3.85 16.66
C LEU A 53 -14.01 3.34 15.82
N LYS A 54 -14.11 2.01 15.61
CA LYS A 54 -15.26 1.39 14.89
C LYS A 54 -16.60 1.75 15.56
N HIS A 55 -16.70 1.69 16.88
CA HIS A 55 -17.93 2.09 17.58
C HIS A 55 -18.26 3.58 17.37
N ALA A 56 -17.25 4.44 17.43
CA ALA A 56 -17.43 5.87 17.19
C ALA A 56 -17.88 6.17 15.75
N ILE A 57 -17.24 5.55 14.76
CA ILE A 57 -17.57 5.64 13.34
C ILE A 57 -19.01 5.16 13.10
N THR A 58 -19.36 4.00 13.66
CA THR A 58 -20.73 3.46 13.59
C THR A 58 -21.76 4.47 14.05
N ALA A 59 -21.57 5.05 15.23
CA ALA A 59 -22.49 6.05 15.77
C ALA A 59 -22.61 7.28 14.84
N GLY A 60 -21.50 7.74 14.26
CA GLY A 60 -21.47 8.84 13.29
C GLY A 60 -22.29 8.54 12.03
N LEU A 61 -22.02 7.40 11.39
CA LEU A 61 -22.70 6.94 10.19
C LEU A 61 -24.21 6.75 10.41
N LEU A 62 -24.61 6.05 11.46
CA LEU A 62 -26.01 5.84 11.80
C LEU A 62 -26.74 7.18 11.98
N SER A 63 -26.10 8.15 12.64
CA SER A 63 -26.67 9.47 12.88
C SER A 63 -26.90 10.27 11.60
N SER A 64 -26.19 10.01 10.53
CA SER A 64 -26.39 10.62 9.20
C SER A 64 -27.42 9.90 8.35
N GLY A 65 -27.92 8.74 8.84
CA GLY A 65 -28.92 7.91 8.14
C GLY A 65 -28.36 6.78 7.28
N CYS A 66 -27.04 6.54 7.34
CA CYS A 66 -26.42 5.41 6.67
C CYS A 66 -26.65 4.11 7.45
N ASP A 67 -26.91 3.02 6.74
CA ASP A 67 -26.76 1.69 7.30
C ASP A 67 -25.27 1.32 7.39
N VAL A 68 -24.89 0.53 8.39
CA VAL A 68 -23.51 0.13 8.64
C VAL A 68 -23.39 -1.38 8.61
N VAL A 69 -22.43 -1.89 7.86
CA VAL A 69 -22.06 -3.31 7.88
C VAL A 69 -20.67 -3.46 8.49
N ASP A 70 -20.61 -4.04 9.68
CA ASP A 70 -19.37 -4.35 10.37
C ASP A 70 -18.79 -5.67 9.82
N LEU A 71 -17.63 -5.58 9.18
CA LEU A 71 -16.89 -6.71 8.59
C LEU A 71 -15.88 -7.35 9.58
N GLY A 72 -15.72 -6.78 10.78
CA GLY A 72 -14.77 -7.29 11.78
C GLY A 72 -13.34 -6.78 11.61
N ILE A 73 -12.39 -7.63 11.96
CA ILE A 73 -10.95 -7.41 11.76
C ILE A 73 -10.54 -8.15 10.49
N LEU A 74 -10.14 -7.40 9.47
CA LEU A 74 -9.80 -7.90 8.15
C LEU A 74 -8.64 -7.10 7.54
N PRO A 75 -7.87 -7.69 6.60
CA PRO A 75 -6.98 -6.95 5.73
C PRO A 75 -7.68 -5.84 4.97
N THR A 76 -6.97 -4.73 4.75
CA THR A 76 -7.44 -3.61 3.91
C THR A 76 -8.01 -4.10 2.57
N PRO A 77 -7.31 -4.95 1.77
CA PRO A 77 -7.83 -5.43 0.49
C PRO A 77 -9.14 -6.23 0.61
N ALA A 78 -9.34 -6.99 1.68
CA ALA A 78 -10.60 -7.72 1.87
C ALA A 78 -11.78 -6.78 2.14
N ILE A 79 -11.56 -5.65 2.81
CA ILE A 79 -12.58 -4.61 3.03
C ILE A 79 -12.87 -3.88 1.72
N GLN A 80 -11.83 -3.52 0.95
CA GLN A 80 -11.98 -2.90 -0.38
C GLN A 80 -12.74 -3.82 -1.34
N TYR A 81 -12.44 -5.12 -1.32
CA TYR A 81 -13.19 -6.14 -2.07
C TYR A 81 -14.68 -6.13 -1.70
N ALA A 82 -15.01 -6.10 -0.41
CA ALA A 82 -16.38 -6.08 0.06
C ALA A 82 -17.12 -4.80 -0.39
N VAL A 83 -16.47 -3.64 -0.29
CA VAL A 83 -17.07 -2.37 -0.74
C VAL A 83 -17.35 -2.44 -2.23
N ARG A 84 -16.35 -2.76 -3.05
CA ARG A 84 -16.47 -2.84 -4.51
C ARG A 84 -17.65 -3.71 -4.98
N ASN A 85 -17.97 -4.76 -4.25
CA ASN A 85 -18.96 -5.75 -4.69
C ASN A 85 -20.35 -5.57 -4.07
N TYR A 86 -20.45 -4.90 -2.88
CA TYR A 86 -21.69 -5.00 -2.09
C TYR A 86 -22.14 -3.70 -1.43
N TYR A 87 -21.29 -2.66 -1.33
CA TYR A 87 -21.60 -1.49 -0.50
C TYR A 87 -21.32 -0.18 -1.22
N ASP A 88 -21.99 0.89 -0.78
CA ASP A 88 -21.92 2.21 -1.42
C ASP A 88 -20.65 2.99 -1.02
N GLY A 89 -19.92 2.52 -0.01
CA GLY A 89 -18.66 3.09 0.46
C GLY A 89 -18.13 2.36 1.67
N GLY A 90 -16.97 2.78 2.15
CA GLY A 90 -16.34 2.12 3.31
C GLY A 90 -15.43 3.00 4.13
N ILE A 91 -15.27 2.63 5.41
CA ILE A 91 -14.26 3.20 6.30
C ILE A 91 -13.41 2.09 6.88
N ILE A 92 -12.11 2.12 6.59
CA ILE A 92 -11.12 1.14 7.06
C ILE A 92 -10.33 1.74 8.19
N VAL A 93 -10.35 1.10 9.36
CA VAL A 93 -9.66 1.56 10.57
C VAL A 93 -8.27 0.92 10.64
N THR A 94 -7.27 1.66 10.19
CA THR A 94 -5.87 1.20 10.14
C THR A 94 -4.90 2.36 10.04
N ALA A 95 -3.67 2.14 10.49
CA ALA A 95 -2.53 2.99 10.19
C ALA A 95 -1.44 2.22 9.43
N SER A 96 -1.79 1.10 8.75
CA SER A 96 -0.88 0.27 7.94
C SER A 96 0.40 -0.07 8.72
N HIS A 97 1.55 0.37 8.23
CA HIS A 97 2.88 0.10 8.79
C HIS A 97 3.31 1.01 9.96
N ASN A 98 2.50 2.00 10.35
CA ASN A 98 2.86 2.89 11.46
C ASN A 98 2.95 2.15 12.80
N PRO A 99 3.77 2.64 13.77
CA PRO A 99 3.87 2.06 15.11
C PRO A 99 2.52 1.92 15.83
N PRO A 100 2.41 1.04 16.87
CA PRO A 100 1.14 0.66 17.52
C PRO A 100 0.32 1.84 18.06
N LYS A 101 0.96 2.92 18.49
CA LYS A 101 0.31 4.12 19.03
C LYS A 101 -0.51 4.92 18.00
N TYR A 102 -0.29 4.70 16.72
CA TYR A 102 -1.06 5.36 15.65
C TYR A 102 -2.27 4.52 15.25
N ASN A 103 -3.30 5.18 14.77
CA ASN A 103 -4.37 4.58 13.99
C ASN A 103 -4.82 5.57 12.92
N GLY A 104 -5.74 5.15 12.06
CA GLY A 104 -6.24 5.99 10.97
C GLY A 104 -7.60 5.57 10.49
N LEU A 105 -8.17 6.39 9.64
CA LEU A 105 -9.42 6.18 8.93
C LEU A 105 -9.14 6.35 7.45
N LYS A 106 -9.15 5.25 6.69
CA LYS A 106 -9.12 5.26 5.23
C LYS A 106 -10.57 5.25 4.75
N PHE A 107 -10.93 6.19 3.88
CA PHE A 107 -12.28 6.28 3.30
C PHE A 107 -12.23 5.80 1.86
N VAL A 108 -13.14 4.93 1.48
CA VAL A 108 -13.19 4.36 0.13
C VAL A 108 -14.58 4.55 -0.50
N ASP A 109 -14.57 4.82 -1.79
CA ASP A 109 -15.78 4.96 -2.61
C ASP A 109 -16.40 3.60 -2.98
N GLU A 110 -17.47 3.61 -3.75
CA GLU A 110 -18.19 2.43 -4.22
C GLU A 110 -17.34 1.48 -5.09
N PHE A 111 -16.19 1.91 -5.59
CA PHE A 111 -15.26 1.07 -6.32
C PHE A 111 -14.21 0.40 -5.41
N GLY A 112 -14.26 0.66 -4.09
CA GLY A 112 -13.26 0.23 -3.14
C GLY A 112 -11.93 1.00 -3.24
N ILE A 113 -11.91 2.12 -3.96
CA ILE A 113 -10.74 3.00 -4.10
C ILE A 113 -10.85 4.10 -3.04
N GLY A 114 -9.70 4.57 -2.51
CA GLY A 114 -9.69 5.73 -1.63
C GLY A 114 -10.43 6.92 -2.26
N ASN A 115 -11.12 7.72 -1.46
CA ASN A 115 -11.92 8.84 -1.96
C ASN A 115 -11.09 9.80 -2.83
N PRO A 116 -11.65 10.37 -3.88
CA PRO A 116 -10.99 11.42 -4.65
C PRO A 116 -10.91 12.74 -3.85
N ASP A 117 -9.98 13.61 -4.24
CA ASP A 117 -9.66 14.86 -3.54
C ASP A 117 -10.86 15.78 -3.33
N ASP A 118 -11.74 15.88 -4.31
CA ASP A 118 -12.96 16.70 -4.26
C ASP A 118 -13.93 16.20 -3.18
N MET A 119 -14.09 14.89 -3.06
CA MET A 119 -14.91 14.28 -2.00
C MET A 119 -14.27 14.46 -0.62
N GLU A 120 -12.94 14.30 -0.50
CA GLU A 120 -12.22 14.54 0.77
C GLU A 120 -12.37 15.99 1.23
N LEU A 121 -12.26 16.96 0.30
CA LEU A 121 -12.49 18.39 0.58
C LEU A 121 -13.94 18.67 1.01
N GLU A 122 -14.93 17.98 0.42
CA GLU A 122 -16.32 18.10 0.83
C GLU A 122 -16.56 17.54 2.23
N VAL A 123 -15.96 16.40 2.56
CA VAL A 123 -15.97 15.83 3.92
C VAL A 123 -15.36 16.81 4.93
N GLU A 124 -14.20 17.42 4.62
CA GLU A 124 -13.56 18.41 5.49
C GLU A 124 -14.43 19.66 5.68
N LYS A 125 -15.08 20.13 4.63
CA LYS A 125 -16.00 21.26 4.72
C LYS A 125 -17.17 20.96 5.67
N LEU A 126 -17.75 19.78 5.58
CA LEU A 126 -18.81 19.35 6.53
C LEU A 126 -18.26 19.20 7.95
N TYR A 127 -17.03 18.72 8.09
CA TYR A 127 -16.40 18.56 9.40
C TYR A 127 -16.11 19.90 10.10
N PHE A 128 -15.57 20.90 9.39
CA PHE A 128 -15.09 22.15 10.00
C PHE A 128 -16.10 23.30 9.94
N ASP A 129 -16.73 23.48 8.80
CA ASP A 129 -17.41 24.75 8.45
C ASP A 129 -18.93 24.63 8.52
N SER A 130 -19.46 23.42 8.69
CA SER A 130 -20.91 23.16 8.78
C SER A 130 -21.20 22.00 9.73
N GLU A 131 -22.44 21.56 9.79
CA GLU A 131 -22.83 20.38 10.56
C GLU A 131 -23.18 19.25 9.60
N PRO A 132 -22.68 18.01 9.88
CA PRO A 132 -23.13 16.82 9.16
C PRO A 132 -24.64 16.65 9.24
N ASN A 133 -25.22 16.02 8.22
CA ASN A 133 -26.64 15.68 8.24
C ASN A 133 -26.99 14.87 9.50
N ARG A 134 -28.17 15.17 10.06
CA ARG A 134 -28.76 14.38 11.15
C ARG A 134 -30.07 13.79 10.65
N ALA A 135 -30.10 12.47 10.56
CA ALA A 135 -31.34 11.77 10.26
C ALA A 135 -32.39 12.02 11.34
N SER A 136 -33.67 12.10 10.94
CA SER A 136 -34.76 12.09 11.91
C SER A 136 -34.76 10.77 12.69
N TRP A 137 -35.34 10.76 13.88
CA TRP A 137 -35.31 9.60 14.79
C TRP A 137 -35.81 8.30 14.17
N ASP A 138 -36.70 8.36 13.19
CA ASP A 138 -37.30 7.27 12.45
C ASP A 138 -36.51 6.87 11.17
N LYS A 139 -35.39 7.58 10.90
CA LYS A 139 -34.48 7.34 9.75
C LYS A 139 -33.03 7.16 10.17
N ILE A 140 -32.79 6.93 11.45
CA ILE A 140 -31.47 6.50 11.93
C ILE A 140 -31.15 5.14 11.30
N GLY A 141 -29.91 5.00 10.77
CA GLY A 141 -29.47 3.76 10.13
C GLY A 141 -29.40 2.55 11.05
N THR A 142 -29.20 1.39 10.50
CA THR A 142 -29.14 0.11 11.19
C THR A 142 -27.73 -0.51 11.09
N VAL A 143 -27.32 -1.27 12.11
CA VAL A 143 -26.06 -2.02 12.09
C VAL A 143 -26.31 -3.47 11.72
N TYR A 144 -25.52 -3.95 10.77
CA TYR A 144 -25.43 -5.35 10.38
C TYR A 144 -24.00 -5.86 10.58
N THR A 145 -23.82 -7.17 10.57
CA THR A 145 -22.50 -7.84 10.55
C THR A 145 -22.40 -8.77 9.36
N ASN A 146 -21.22 -8.86 8.74
CA ASN A 146 -20.96 -9.82 7.66
C ASN A 146 -19.59 -10.48 7.86
N GLU A 147 -19.59 -11.63 8.54
CA GLU A 147 -18.38 -12.43 8.79
C GLU A 147 -18.01 -13.34 7.61
N SER A 148 -18.84 -13.42 6.57
CA SER A 148 -18.57 -14.31 5.42
C SER A 148 -17.55 -13.77 4.44
N ILE A 149 -17.32 -12.45 4.43
CA ILE A 149 -16.46 -11.75 3.48
C ILE A 149 -15.04 -12.33 3.43
N ILE A 150 -14.47 -12.68 4.58
CA ILE A 150 -13.11 -13.24 4.61
C ILE A 150 -12.98 -14.54 3.82
N LYS A 151 -13.99 -15.42 3.95
CA LYS A 151 -14.01 -16.71 3.24
C LYS A 151 -14.22 -16.51 1.74
N GLU A 152 -15.07 -15.57 1.38
CA GLU A 152 -15.33 -15.22 0.00
C GLU A 152 -14.10 -14.61 -0.65
N TYR A 153 -13.45 -13.63 0.00
CA TYR A 153 -12.22 -13.00 -0.48
C TYR A 153 -11.11 -14.03 -0.71
N ILE A 154 -10.90 -14.98 0.24
CA ILE A 154 -9.93 -16.08 0.08
C ILE A 154 -10.31 -16.94 -1.15
N ALA A 155 -11.57 -17.32 -1.28
CA ALA A 155 -12.02 -18.13 -2.40
C ALA A 155 -11.86 -17.42 -3.75
N GLU A 156 -12.11 -16.12 -3.80
CA GLU A 156 -11.95 -15.33 -5.02
C GLU A 156 -10.47 -15.10 -5.38
N THR A 157 -9.59 -14.95 -4.39
CA THR A 157 -8.13 -14.92 -4.60
C THR A 157 -7.66 -16.23 -5.25
N LEU A 158 -8.09 -17.37 -4.71
CA LEU A 158 -7.70 -18.70 -5.21
C LEU A 158 -8.18 -18.99 -6.64
N LYS A 159 -9.29 -18.40 -7.08
CA LYS A 159 -9.77 -18.56 -8.47
C LYS A 159 -8.87 -17.90 -9.53
N ARG A 160 -7.95 -17.02 -9.12
CA ARG A 160 -7.09 -16.22 -9.99
C ARG A 160 -5.70 -16.80 -10.23
N VAL A 161 -5.45 -18.00 -9.68
CA VAL A 161 -4.18 -18.72 -9.83
C VAL A 161 -4.43 -20.20 -10.09
N ASP A 162 -3.45 -20.90 -10.64
CA ASP A 162 -3.51 -22.35 -10.84
C ASP A 162 -3.24 -23.10 -9.52
N VAL A 163 -4.29 -23.24 -8.72
CA VAL A 163 -4.24 -23.91 -7.40
C VAL A 163 -3.68 -25.32 -7.50
N GLU A 164 -4.07 -26.08 -8.53
CA GLU A 164 -3.65 -27.48 -8.65
C GLU A 164 -2.16 -27.59 -8.99
N ALA A 165 -1.63 -26.72 -9.85
CA ALA A 165 -0.21 -26.68 -10.14
C ALA A 165 0.62 -26.29 -8.90
N ILE A 166 0.18 -25.26 -8.15
CA ILE A 166 0.86 -24.85 -6.91
C ILE A 166 0.82 -25.97 -5.86
N ARG A 167 -0.32 -26.58 -5.66
CA ARG A 167 -0.53 -27.70 -4.70
C ARG A 167 0.35 -28.90 -5.01
N ALA A 168 0.55 -29.22 -6.27
CA ALA A 168 1.40 -30.33 -6.70
C ALA A 168 2.87 -30.12 -6.35
N ARG A 169 3.33 -28.87 -6.26
CA ARG A 169 4.72 -28.51 -5.96
C ARG A 169 5.08 -28.64 -4.49
N LYS A 170 4.11 -28.52 -3.57
CA LYS A 170 4.28 -28.58 -2.10
C LYS A 170 5.37 -27.64 -1.60
N LEU A 171 5.30 -26.38 -1.99
CA LEU A 171 6.26 -25.37 -1.59
C LEU A 171 6.31 -25.22 -0.06
N LYS A 172 7.53 -25.11 0.50
CA LYS A 172 7.76 -24.79 1.90
C LYS A 172 7.79 -23.28 2.05
N VAL A 173 6.86 -22.73 2.79
CA VAL A 173 6.68 -21.28 2.93
C VAL A 173 6.77 -20.88 4.39
N VAL A 174 7.58 -19.87 4.70
CA VAL A 174 7.55 -19.19 5.99
C VAL A 174 6.79 -17.88 5.80
N VAL A 175 5.73 -17.65 6.56
CA VAL A 175 4.95 -16.41 6.51
C VAL A 175 4.98 -15.69 7.85
N ASP A 176 5.35 -14.41 7.81
CA ASP A 176 5.34 -13.48 8.94
C ASP A 176 4.24 -12.43 8.73
N CYS A 177 3.14 -12.57 9.47
CA CYS A 177 2.01 -11.64 9.40
C CYS A 177 2.18 -10.38 10.27
N GLY A 178 3.32 -10.21 10.95
CA GLY A 178 3.60 -9.06 11.82
C GLY A 178 2.54 -8.80 12.89
N SER A 179 1.84 -9.84 13.38
CA SER A 179 0.68 -9.74 14.29
C SER A 179 -0.48 -8.90 13.73
N GLY A 180 -0.46 -8.59 12.45
CA GLY A 180 -1.43 -7.77 11.73
C GLY A 180 -2.62 -8.55 11.16
N ALA A 181 -3.40 -7.87 10.34
CA ALA A 181 -4.64 -8.40 9.74
C ALA A 181 -4.39 -9.55 8.74
N GLY A 182 -3.18 -9.65 8.16
CA GLY A 182 -2.75 -10.76 7.32
C GLY A 182 -2.86 -12.14 7.98
N SER A 183 -2.90 -12.18 9.33
CA SER A 183 -3.13 -13.40 10.11
C SER A 183 -4.47 -14.08 9.81
N TYR A 184 -5.43 -13.35 9.27
CA TYR A 184 -6.76 -13.87 8.90
C TYR A 184 -6.84 -14.37 7.45
N THR A 185 -5.81 -14.15 6.63
CA THR A 185 -5.82 -14.55 5.20
C THR A 185 -4.64 -15.42 4.84
N ALA A 186 -3.41 -14.98 5.02
CA ALA A 186 -2.20 -15.61 4.47
C ALA A 186 -2.02 -17.08 4.86
N PRO A 187 -2.13 -17.49 6.15
CA PRO A 187 -1.97 -18.90 6.51
C PRO A 187 -3.03 -19.82 5.87
N TYR A 188 -4.23 -19.29 5.68
CA TYR A 188 -5.35 -20.06 5.09
C TYR A 188 -5.19 -20.21 3.57
N ILE A 189 -4.83 -19.14 2.87
CA ILE A 189 -4.54 -19.17 1.43
C ILE A 189 -3.39 -20.13 1.15
N LEU A 190 -2.28 -20.02 1.88
CA LEU A 190 -1.12 -20.92 1.72
C LEU A 190 -1.49 -22.39 1.96
N LYS A 191 -2.35 -22.66 2.95
CA LYS A 191 -2.85 -23.99 3.22
C LYS A 191 -3.72 -24.53 2.07
N GLU A 192 -4.63 -23.72 1.54
CA GLU A 192 -5.47 -24.09 0.40
C GLU A 192 -4.63 -24.31 -0.88
N LEU A 193 -3.54 -23.57 -1.04
CA LEU A 193 -2.55 -23.77 -2.10
C LEU A 193 -1.66 -25.01 -1.87
N GLY A 194 -1.86 -25.76 -0.77
CA GLY A 194 -1.14 -27.00 -0.48
C GLY A 194 0.31 -26.84 -0.03
N CYS A 195 0.70 -25.64 0.43
CA CYS A 195 2.03 -25.37 0.94
C CYS A 195 2.30 -26.01 2.30
N GLU A 196 3.56 -26.34 2.57
CA GLU A 196 4.06 -26.63 3.91
C GLU A 196 4.35 -25.31 4.62
N VAL A 197 3.47 -24.89 5.53
CA VAL A 197 3.48 -23.53 6.10
C VAL A 197 4.08 -23.50 7.48
N THR A 198 5.10 -22.64 7.67
CA THR A 198 5.58 -22.22 8.99
C THR A 198 5.14 -20.75 9.20
N THR A 199 4.55 -20.46 10.35
CA THR A 199 4.02 -19.13 10.65
C THR A 199 4.84 -18.41 11.71
N LEU A 200 5.16 -17.15 11.48
CA LEU A 200 5.74 -16.21 12.46
C LEU A 200 4.77 -15.06 12.67
N ASN A 201 4.58 -14.64 13.92
CA ASN A 201 3.74 -13.49 14.26
C ASN A 201 2.34 -13.52 13.60
N CYS A 202 1.75 -14.71 13.46
CA CYS A 202 0.41 -14.90 12.89
C CYS A 202 -0.71 -14.96 13.95
N GLN A 203 -0.45 -14.47 15.15
CA GLN A 203 -1.46 -14.14 16.15
C GLN A 203 -1.78 -12.66 16.06
N ALA A 204 -3.04 -12.33 15.82
CA ALA A 204 -3.50 -10.95 15.80
C ALA A 204 -3.27 -10.26 17.15
N ASP A 205 -2.40 -9.26 17.18
CA ASP A 205 -2.06 -8.51 18.39
C ASP A 205 -1.71 -7.06 18.04
N GLY A 206 -2.54 -6.11 18.48
CA GLY A 206 -2.38 -4.69 18.18
C GLY A 206 -1.22 -4.00 18.90
N PHE A 207 -0.45 -4.71 19.70
CA PHE A 207 0.83 -4.22 20.27
C PHE A 207 2.03 -4.55 19.35
N PHE A 208 1.85 -5.42 18.37
CA PHE A 208 2.91 -5.86 17.44
C PHE A 208 4.17 -6.35 18.17
N PRO A 209 4.06 -7.33 19.08
CA PRO A 209 5.15 -7.67 20.00
C PRO A 209 6.35 -8.38 19.34
N GLY A 210 6.16 -8.99 18.19
CA GLY A 210 7.19 -9.75 17.50
C GLY A 210 8.14 -8.90 16.64
N ARG A 211 7.58 -7.87 16.00
CA ARG A 211 8.31 -6.88 15.21
C ARG A 211 7.44 -5.66 14.93
N ASP A 212 8.06 -4.57 14.53
CA ASP A 212 7.32 -3.42 14.00
C ASP A 212 6.51 -3.82 12.75
N PRO A 213 5.35 -3.21 12.53
CA PRO A 213 4.46 -3.61 11.42
C PRO A 213 5.03 -3.32 10.03
N GLU A 214 6.06 -2.47 9.90
CA GLU A 214 6.71 -2.19 8.62
C GLU A 214 7.64 -3.34 8.22
N PRO A 215 7.45 -4.00 7.05
CA PRO A 215 8.23 -5.17 6.64
C PRO A 215 9.54 -4.77 5.94
N ILE A 216 10.40 -4.01 6.61
CA ILE A 216 11.76 -3.67 6.16
C ILE A 216 12.78 -4.69 6.66
N GLU A 217 13.91 -4.81 5.97
CA GLU A 217 14.93 -5.84 6.26
C GLU A 217 15.37 -5.90 7.74
N PRO A 218 15.61 -4.77 8.45
CA PRO A 218 15.95 -4.81 9.87
C PRO A 218 14.89 -5.47 10.76
N ASN A 219 13.61 -5.39 10.38
CA ASN A 219 12.48 -5.97 11.12
C ASN A 219 12.24 -7.45 10.77
N LEU A 220 12.89 -8.00 9.74
CA LEU A 220 12.63 -9.34 9.20
C LEU A 220 13.73 -10.36 9.50
N GLN A 221 14.61 -10.08 10.46
CA GLN A 221 15.76 -10.94 10.76
C GLN A 221 15.33 -12.35 11.19
N ASP A 222 14.26 -12.48 11.98
CA ASP A 222 13.72 -13.79 12.39
C ASP A 222 13.14 -14.56 11.20
N LEU A 223 12.47 -13.88 10.26
CA LEU A 223 11.98 -14.50 9.03
C LEU A 223 13.15 -14.99 8.16
N ILE A 224 14.16 -14.15 7.96
CA ILE A 224 15.39 -14.49 7.19
C ILE A 224 16.09 -15.70 7.78
N ALA A 225 16.28 -15.72 9.09
CA ALA A 225 16.90 -16.85 9.78
C ALA A 225 16.05 -18.12 9.64
N THR A 226 14.74 -18.03 9.84
CA THR A 226 13.82 -19.16 9.76
C THR A 226 13.78 -19.79 8.36
N VAL A 227 13.77 -18.95 7.29
CA VAL A 227 13.83 -19.43 5.90
C VAL A 227 15.07 -20.29 5.68
N LYS A 228 16.26 -19.81 6.13
CA LYS A 228 17.54 -20.54 6.01
C LYS A 228 17.55 -21.83 6.82
N ASP A 229 17.13 -21.76 8.07
CA ASP A 229 17.19 -22.90 9.00
C ASP A 229 16.27 -24.06 8.59
N LEU A 230 15.12 -23.75 8.01
CA LEU A 230 14.15 -24.74 7.54
C LEU A 230 14.39 -25.18 6.09
N GLY A 231 15.25 -24.48 5.34
CA GLY A 231 15.40 -24.68 3.90
C GLY A 231 14.05 -24.45 3.18
N ALA A 232 13.39 -23.36 3.50
CA ALA A 232 12.13 -22.99 2.88
C ALA A 232 12.35 -22.45 1.46
N ASP A 233 11.38 -22.66 0.58
CA ASP A 233 11.43 -22.16 -0.80
C ASP A 233 11.25 -20.64 -0.88
N ILE A 234 10.54 -20.05 0.09
CA ILE A 234 10.29 -18.62 0.17
C ILE A 234 9.86 -18.19 1.57
N GLY A 235 10.24 -16.97 1.97
CA GLY A 235 9.70 -16.23 3.10
C GLY A 235 8.81 -15.08 2.62
N LEU A 236 7.72 -14.83 3.33
CA LEU A 236 6.73 -13.81 3.02
C LEU A 236 6.47 -12.96 4.26
N ALA A 237 6.48 -11.64 4.13
CA ALA A 237 6.19 -10.72 5.22
C ALA A 237 5.13 -9.71 4.82
N HIS A 238 4.13 -9.52 5.70
CA HIS A 238 3.07 -8.52 5.50
C HIS A 238 3.25 -7.34 6.46
N ASP A 239 2.71 -6.19 6.07
CA ASP A 239 2.53 -5.05 6.97
C ASP A 239 1.26 -5.20 7.84
N GLY A 240 0.94 -4.18 8.64
CA GLY A 240 -0.10 -4.29 9.68
C GLY A 240 -1.51 -4.53 9.14
N ASP A 241 -1.86 -4.02 7.97
CA ASP A 241 -3.18 -4.21 7.33
C ASP A 241 -3.12 -5.06 6.05
N ALA A 242 -1.95 -5.65 5.78
CA ALA A 242 -1.70 -6.62 4.71
C ALA A 242 -2.13 -6.13 3.31
N ASP A 243 -1.85 -4.86 3.01
CA ASP A 243 -1.90 -4.33 1.65
C ASP A 243 -0.55 -4.48 0.94
N ARG A 244 0.54 -4.88 1.67
CA ARG A 244 1.91 -5.06 1.17
C ARG A 244 2.45 -6.44 1.47
N THR A 245 3.30 -6.95 0.55
CA THR A 245 4.08 -8.17 0.72
C THR A 245 5.54 -7.94 0.34
N ILE A 246 6.44 -8.34 1.23
CA ILE A 246 7.89 -8.44 0.96
C ILE A 246 8.30 -9.91 0.96
N CYS A 247 9.14 -10.29 0.01
CA CYS A 247 9.64 -11.63 -0.15
C CYS A 247 11.07 -11.78 0.38
N ILE A 248 11.37 -12.97 0.92
CA ILE A 248 12.72 -13.44 1.22
C ILE A 248 12.96 -14.67 0.34
N ASP A 249 14.05 -14.69 -0.40
CA ASP A 249 14.38 -15.84 -1.24
C ASP A 249 14.85 -17.07 -0.42
N GLU A 250 15.01 -18.21 -1.06
CA GLU A 250 15.41 -19.47 -0.44
C GLU A 250 16.85 -19.43 0.16
N LYS A 251 17.65 -18.41 -0.20
CA LYS A 251 18.98 -18.16 0.37
C LYS A 251 18.93 -17.22 1.57
N GLY A 252 17.72 -16.67 1.86
CA GLY A 252 17.50 -15.68 2.91
C GLY A 252 17.92 -14.27 2.52
N ASN A 253 17.91 -13.94 1.24
CA ASN A 253 18.13 -12.57 0.80
C ASN A 253 16.79 -11.83 0.79
N PHE A 254 16.83 -10.58 1.25
CA PHE A 254 15.70 -9.65 1.17
C PHE A 254 15.47 -9.25 -0.29
N VAL A 255 14.26 -9.47 -0.79
CA VAL A 255 13.87 -9.10 -2.14
C VAL A 255 13.15 -7.75 -2.09
N LEU A 256 13.76 -6.73 -2.70
CA LEU A 256 13.15 -5.39 -2.79
C LEU A 256 11.77 -5.45 -3.46
N GLY A 257 10.86 -4.59 -3.04
CA GLY A 257 9.50 -4.52 -3.58
C GLY A 257 9.47 -4.28 -5.09
N ASP A 258 10.39 -3.46 -5.62
CA ASP A 258 10.58 -3.28 -7.07
C ASP A 258 10.86 -4.60 -7.80
N LYS A 259 11.63 -5.52 -7.20
CA LYS A 259 11.92 -6.82 -7.81
C LYS A 259 10.69 -7.75 -7.80
N THR A 260 9.92 -7.71 -6.71
CA THR A 260 8.64 -8.44 -6.63
C THR A 260 7.67 -7.87 -7.68
N PHE A 261 7.58 -6.54 -7.80
CA PHE A 261 6.78 -5.88 -8.82
C PHE A 261 7.19 -6.33 -10.23
N ALA A 262 8.49 -6.21 -10.56
CA ALA A 262 9.05 -6.60 -11.85
C ALA A 262 8.77 -8.06 -12.23
N LEU A 263 8.84 -9.00 -11.27
CA LEU A 263 8.52 -10.40 -11.51
C LEU A 263 7.04 -10.60 -11.87
N VAL A 264 6.14 -9.97 -11.11
CA VAL A 264 4.70 -10.08 -11.36
C VAL A 264 4.32 -9.37 -12.66
N GLU A 265 4.85 -8.17 -12.90
CA GLU A 265 4.67 -7.42 -14.14
C GLU A 265 5.05 -8.25 -15.37
N LYS A 266 6.28 -8.81 -15.38
CA LYS A 266 6.76 -9.67 -16.45
C LYS A 266 5.79 -10.80 -16.76
N GLN A 267 5.26 -11.45 -15.72
CA GLN A 267 4.29 -12.54 -15.89
C GLN A 267 2.94 -12.04 -16.41
N MET A 268 2.43 -10.93 -15.87
CA MET A 268 1.16 -10.35 -16.29
C MET A 268 1.21 -9.91 -17.76
N LEU A 269 2.30 -9.26 -18.19
CA LEU A 269 2.48 -8.84 -19.59
C LEU A 269 2.60 -10.03 -20.54
N LYS A 270 3.34 -11.09 -20.17
CA LYS A 270 3.43 -12.32 -20.94
C LYS A 270 2.07 -13.00 -21.14
N GLU A 271 1.23 -13.04 -20.11
CA GLU A 271 -0.06 -13.71 -20.15
C GLU A 271 -1.14 -12.93 -20.92
N ASN A 272 -0.93 -11.60 -21.12
CA ASN A 272 -1.90 -10.71 -21.75
C ASN A 272 -1.41 -10.11 -23.09
N ASP A 273 -0.27 -10.56 -23.63
CA ASP A 273 0.34 -10.02 -24.86
C ASP A 273 0.58 -8.49 -24.79
N GLY A 274 1.03 -7.99 -23.64
CA GLY A 274 1.22 -6.57 -23.34
C GLY A 274 0.15 -6.00 -22.40
N GLY A 275 0.12 -4.68 -22.25
CA GLY A 275 -0.87 -3.99 -21.42
C GLY A 275 -0.34 -2.73 -20.74
N ILE A 276 -1.21 -1.98 -20.07
CA ILE A 276 -0.83 -0.77 -19.35
C ILE A 276 -0.43 -1.13 -17.91
N ILE A 277 0.78 -0.74 -17.55
CA ILE A 277 1.33 -0.84 -16.19
C ILE A 277 1.28 0.55 -15.55
N VAL A 278 0.74 0.66 -14.35
CA VAL A 278 0.71 1.94 -13.63
C VAL A 278 1.55 1.86 -12.37
N THR A 279 2.46 2.80 -12.22
CA THR A 279 3.35 2.87 -11.05
C THR A 279 3.61 4.31 -10.64
N THR A 280 4.59 4.55 -9.76
CA THR A 280 4.97 5.88 -9.32
C THR A 280 6.28 6.35 -9.97
N VAL A 281 6.50 7.65 -9.97
CA VAL A 281 7.78 8.23 -10.46
C VAL A 281 9.00 7.78 -9.65
N ALA A 282 8.81 7.17 -8.48
CA ALA A 282 9.89 6.67 -7.63
C ALA A 282 10.25 5.19 -7.87
N THR A 283 9.59 4.52 -8.82
CA THR A 283 9.81 3.10 -9.13
C THR A 283 11.02 2.91 -10.03
N SER A 284 11.63 1.72 -9.96
CA SER A 284 12.85 1.35 -10.70
C SER A 284 12.67 1.42 -12.22
N GLN A 285 13.76 1.75 -12.93
CA GLN A 285 13.86 1.67 -14.38
C GLN A 285 13.60 0.25 -14.91
N ALA A 286 13.86 -0.78 -14.09
CA ALA A 286 13.59 -2.17 -14.45
C ALA A 286 12.12 -2.43 -14.89
N ILE A 287 11.16 -1.66 -14.34
CA ILE A 287 9.75 -1.75 -14.72
C ILE A 287 9.54 -1.28 -16.15
N TYR A 288 10.18 -0.19 -16.56
CA TYR A 288 10.09 0.34 -17.92
C TYR A 288 10.75 -0.60 -18.93
N ASP A 289 11.92 -1.17 -18.59
CA ASP A 289 12.65 -2.10 -19.45
C ASP A 289 11.85 -3.38 -19.70
N ILE A 290 11.19 -3.91 -18.66
CA ILE A 290 10.33 -5.10 -18.75
C ILE A 290 9.08 -4.79 -19.58
N ALA A 291 8.44 -3.65 -19.37
CA ALA A 291 7.29 -3.25 -20.17
C ALA A 291 7.66 -3.14 -21.64
N GLU A 292 8.79 -2.52 -21.99
CA GLU A 292 9.28 -2.43 -23.38
C GLU A 292 9.53 -3.83 -23.98
N GLU A 293 10.19 -4.73 -23.23
CA GLU A 293 10.50 -6.10 -23.69
C GLU A 293 9.23 -6.92 -23.96
N TYR A 294 8.18 -6.77 -23.14
CA TYR A 294 6.95 -7.57 -23.22
C TYR A 294 5.74 -6.82 -23.80
N GLY A 295 5.97 -5.69 -24.49
CA GLY A 295 4.91 -4.97 -25.22
C GLY A 295 3.94 -4.20 -24.31
N GLY A 296 4.38 -3.83 -23.11
CA GLY A 296 3.63 -3.01 -22.18
C GLY A 296 3.89 -1.51 -22.35
N GLU A 297 3.03 -0.71 -21.76
CA GLU A 297 3.17 0.76 -21.61
C GLU A 297 3.16 1.11 -20.12
N VAL A 298 4.14 1.88 -19.65
CA VAL A 298 4.20 2.35 -18.26
C VAL A 298 3.65 3.76 -18.14
N ILE A 299 2.72 3.95 -17.22
CA ILE A 299 2.21 5.27 -16.84
C ILE A 299 2.63 5.52 -15.39
N ALA A 300 3.43 6.57 -15.17
CA ALA A 300 3.85 6.97 -13.84
C ALA A 300 2.93 8.05 -13.25
N THR A 301 2.66 7.94 -11.95
CA THR A 301 1.93 8.93 -11.14
C THR A 301 2.85 9.53 -10.09
N ALA A 302 2.40 10.57 -9.39
CA ALA A 302 3.00 10.92 -8.11
C ALA A 302 2.91 9.74 -7.12
N VAL A 303 3.80 9.73 -6.11
CA VAL A 303 3.83 8.65 -5.11
C VAL A 303 2.55 8.63 -4.28
N GLY A 304 1.93 7.46 -4.20
CA GLY A 304 0.72 7.19 -3.45
C GLY A 304 -0.15 6.13 -4.12
N ASP A 305 -0.46 5.10 -3.38
CA ASP A 305 -1.28 3.96 -3.82
C ASP A 305 -2.65 4.37 -4.38
N LEU A 306 -3.26 5.40 -3.80
CA LEU A 306 -4.51 5.99 -4.28
C LEU A 306 -4.39 6.52 -5.72
N LEU A 307 -3.28 7.21 -6.03
CA LEU A 307 -3.07 7.80 -7.36
C LEU A 307 -2.85 6.71 -8.41
N VAL A 308 -2.09 5.67 -8.05
CA VAL A 308 -1.90 4.48 -8.88
C VAL A 308 -3.23 3.77 -9.12
N ALA A 309 -4.02 3.52 -8.07
CA ALA A 309 -5.32 2.87 -8.16
C ALA A 309 -6.32 3.64 -9.05
N ARG A 310 -6.40 4.96 -8.89
CA ARG A 310 -7.24 5.83 -9.73
C ARG A 310 -6.79 5.78 -11.19
N LYS A 311 -5.48 5.89 -11.43
CA LYS A 311 -4.94 5.84 -12.79
C LYS A 311 -5.17 4.49 -13.46
N LEU A 312 -5.02 3.38 -12.73
CA LEU A 312 -5.39 2.04 -13.21
C LEU A 312 -6.85 1.97 -13.66
N LYS A 313 -7.77 2.52 -12.84
CA LYS A 313 -9.20 2.57 -13.19
C LYS A 313 -9.46 3.42 -14.44
N ASP A 314 -8.82 4.59 -14.52
CA ASP A 314 -9.05 5.56 -15.60
C ASP A 314 -8.50 5.09 -16.97
N THR A 315 -7.45 4.24 -16.94
CA THR A 315 -6.79 3.76 -18.16
C THR A 315 -7.12 2.31 -18.51
N ASP A 316 -7.99 1.65 -17.73
CA ASP A 316 -8.23 0.20 -17.81
C ASP A 316 -6.90 -0.59 -17.73
N GLY A 317 -6.03 -0.16 -16.80
CA GLY A 317 -4.68 -0.70 -16.64
C GLY A 317 -4.68 -2.16 -16.20
N LEU A 318 -3.72 -2.91 -16.72
CA LEU A 318 -3.57 -4.35 -16.47
C LEU A 318 -3.11 -4.65 -15.03
N PHE A 319 -2.10 -3.92 -14.57
CA PHE A 319 -1.39 -4.18 -13.31
C PHE A 319 -0.69 -2.92 -12.84
N GLY A 320 -0.46 -2.81 -11.55
CA GLY A 320 0.30 -1.69 -11.02
C GLY A 320 0.71 -1.88 -9.56
N GLY A 321 1.28 -0.82 -9.01
CA GLY A 321 1.73 -0.82 -7.60
C GLY A 321 2.85 0.17 -7.33
N GLU A 322 3.44 0.02 -6.16
CA GLU A 322 4.54 0.83 -5.66
C GLU A 322 5.75 -0.04 -5.30
N GLU A 323 6.92 0.60 -5.21
CA GLU A 323 8.20 -0.04 -4.86
C GLU A 323 8.24 -0.61 -3.42
N ASN A 324 7.22 -0.35 -2.62
CA ASN A 324 7.11 -0.79 -1.22
C ASN A 324 6.46 -2.17 -1.03
N GLY A 325 6.12 -2.86 -2.12
CA GLY A 325 5.49 -4.17 -2.12
C GLY A 325 3.96 -4.16 -2.14
N GLY A 326 3.34 -2.99 -2.31
CA GLY A 326 1.90 -2.83 -2.53
C GLY A 326 1.54 -3.02 -4.00
N LEU A 327 1.16 -4.24 -4.40
CA LEU A 327 0.82 -4.59 -5.77
C LEU A 327 -0.70 -4.60 -5.98
N ILE A 328 -1.15 -4.02 -7.09
CA ILE A 328 -2.57 -3.81 -7.41
C ILE A 328 -2.97 -4.66 -8.61
N PHE A 329 -4.04 -5.42 -8.45
CA PHE A 329 -4.63 -6.29 -9.47
C PHE A 329 -6.04 -5.81 -9.81
N PRO A 330 -6.21 -4.93 -10.84
CA PRO A 330 -7.47 -4.23 -11.14
C PRO A 330 -8.66 -5.15 -11.46
N ASP A 331 -8.39 -6.33 -12.00
CA ASP A 331 -9.42 -7.35 -12.26
C ASP A 331 -10.05 -7.89 -10.96
N PHE A 332 -9.36 -7.69 -9.82
CA PHE A 332 -9.81 -8.09 -8.49
C PHE A 332 -10.17 -6.89 -7.63
N ILE A 333 -9.21 -6.05 -7.27
CA ILE A 333 -9.40 -4.82 -6.50
C ILE A 333 -8.46 -3.71 -6.98
N TYR A 334 -8.84 -2.46 -6.71
CA TYR A 334 -8.02 -1.27 -6.93
C TYR A 334 -7.30 -0.85 -5.64
N GLY A 335 -6.47 -1.71 -5.10
CA GLY A 335 -5.67 -1.44 -3.90
C GLY A 335 -4.57 -2.48 -3.77
N GLY A 336 -3.53 -2.17 -3.00
CA GLY A 336 -2.48 -3.13 -2.68
C GLY A 336 -3.06 -4.39 -2.04
N ASP A 337 -2.62 -5.56 -2.49
CA ASP A 337 -3.17 -6.85 -2.07
C ASP A 337 -2.06 -7.86 -1.79
N ALA A 338 -1.74 -8.03 -0.50
CA ALA A 338 -0.73 -8.98 -0.07
C ALA A 338 -1.11 -10.44 -0.39
N ALA A 339 -2.39 -10.80 -0.24
CA ALA A 339 -2.86 -12.16 -0.46
C ALA A 339 -2.78 -12.55 -1.94
N MET A 340 -3.18 -11.66 -2.84
CA MET A 340 -3.07 -11.88 -4.29
C MET A 340 -1.60 -11.90 -4.71
N THR A 341 -0.77 -10.99 -4.18
CA THR A 341 0.68 -10.96 -4.44
C THR A 341 1.32 -12.29 -4.07
N VAL A 342 1.03 -12.83 -2.88
CA VAL A 342 1.50 -14.15 -2.45
C VAL A 342 1.08 -15.24 -3.44
N ALA A 343 -0.19 -15.32 -3.79
CA ALA A 343 -0.69 -16.34 -4.70
C ALA A 343 -0.02 -16.25 -6.09
N LYS A 344 0.17 -15.04 -6.62
CA LYS A 344 0.84 -14.82 -7.91
C LYS A 344 2.33 -15.17 -7.89
N ILE A 345 3.05 -14.81 -6.84
CA ILE A 345 4.48 -15.19 -6.71
C ILE A 345 4.63 -16.71 -6.64
N LEU A 346 3.79 -17.41 -5.86
CA LEU A 346 3.84 -18.88 -5.81
C LEU A 346 3.49 -19.51 -7.17
N GLU A 347 2.55 -18.93 -7.90
CA GLU A 347 2.22 -19.36 -9.27
C GLU A 347 3.42 -19.20 -10.21
N ILE A 348 4.13 -18.07 -10.13
CA ILE A 348 5.34 -17.80 -10.93
C ILE A 348 6.45 -18.81 -10.62
N LEU A 349 6.73 -19.09 -9.33
CA LEU A 349 7.73 -20.10 -8.93
C LEU A 349 7.44 -21.48 -9.55
N VAL A 350 6.17 -21.84 -9.63
CA VAL A 350 5.73 -23.12 -10.20
C VAL A 350 5.79 -23.13 -11.72
N LYS A 351 5.32 -22.06 -12.38
CA LYS A 351 5.31 -21.95 -13.85
C LYS A 351 6.72 -21.92 -14.44
N GLU A 352 7.63 -21.19 -13.80
CA GLU A 352 8.99 -21.03 -14.28
C GLU A 352 9.92 -22.20 -13.81
N ASP A 353 9.47 -23.01 -12.84
CA ASP A 353 10.20 -24.12 -12.20
C ASP A 353 11.62 -23.72 -11.72
N LYS A 354 11.73 -22.51 -11.15
CA LYS A 354 12.98 -21.90 -10.66
C LYS A 354 12.80 -21.37 -9.25
N PRO A 355 13.87 -21.36 -8.42
CA PRO A 355 13.84 -20.68 -7.13
C PRO A 355 13.77 -19.16 -7.32
N LEU A 356 13.29 -18.47 -6.28
CA LEU A 356 13.07 -17.02 -6.33
C LEU A 356 14.35 -16.25 -6.63
N SER A 357 15.49 -16.68 -6.04
CA SER A 357 16.78 -16.01 -6.26
C SER A 357 17.25 -16.05 -7.72
N GLU A 358 16.94 -17.12 -8.47
CA GLU A 358 17.26 -17.22 -9.88
C GLU A 358 16.33 -16.31 -10.72
N LEU A 359 15.04 -16.28 -10.42
CA LEU A 359 14.10 -15.40 -11.10
C LEU A 359 14.44 -13.92 -10.89
N VAL A 360 14.83 -13.55 -9.68
CA VAL A 360 15.29 -12.18 -9.37
C VAL A 360 16.58 -11.84 -10.12
N ALA A 361 17.50 -12.80 -10.26
CA ALA A 361 18.76 -12.60 -10.98
C ALA A 361 18.59 -12.40 -12.50
N GLU A 362 17.45 -12.82 -13.08
CA GLU A 362 17.13 -12.61 -14.48
C GLU A 362 16.55 -11.21 -14.79
N LEU A 363 16.18 -10.44 -13.75
CA LEU A 363 15.64 -9.09 -13.93
C LEU A 363 16.75 -8.08 -14.28
N PRO A 364 16.43 -6.97 -14.93
CA PRO A 364 17.35 -5.86 -15.10
C PRO A 364 17.95 -5.41 -13.78
N VAL A 365 19.26 -5.14 -13.77
CA VAL A 365 20.00 -4.81 -12.54
C VAL A 365 20.21 -3.33 -12.46
N TYR A 366 19.57 -2.72 -11.47
CA TYR A 366 19.78 -1.33 -11.06
C TYR A 366 20.07 -1.27 -9.56
N TYR A 367 20.88 -0.28 -9.17
CA TYR A 367 21.28 -0.04 -7.79
C TYR A 367 20.58 1.20 -7.25
N GLN A 368 19.99 1.08 -6.08
CA GLN A 368 19.20 2.16 -5.46
C GLN A 368 19.83 2.61 -4.15
N GLU A 369 19.72 3.92 -3.89
CA GLU A 369 19.95 4.51 -2.57
C GLU A 369 18.75 5.38 -2.17
N LYS A 370 18.26 5.17 -0.94
CA LYS A 370 17.07 5.85 -0.40
C LYS A 370 17.44 6.59 0.89
N LEU A 371 17.62 7.88 0.80
CA LEU A 371 17.98 8.74 1.92
C LEU A 371 16.79 9.61 2.37
N LYS A 372 16.84 10.06 3.62
CA LYS A 372 15.88 11.00 4.18
C LYS A 372 16.56 12.06 5.02
N VAL A 373 15.99 13.26 5.07
CA VAL A 373 16.49 14.37 5.87
C VAL A 373 15.32 15.13 6.49
N GLU A 374 15.45 15.51 7.75
CA GLU A 374 14.43 16.29 8.47
C GLU A 374 14.28 17.68 7.86
N CYS A 375 13.02 18.09 7.66
CA CYS A 375 12.64 19.43 7.24
C CYS A 375 11.23 19.73 7.80
N PRO A 376 11.06 20.81 8.55
CA PRO A 376 9.76 21.25 9.05
C PRO A 376 8.74 21.43 7.92
N ASP A 377 7.48 21.09 8.18
CA ASP A 377 6.43 21.11 7.16
C ASP A 377 6.19 22.49 6.56
N ASP A 378 6.32 23.55 7.36
CA ASP A 378 6.16 24.95 6.95
C ASP A 378 7.27 25.44 6.01
N LEU A 379 8.42 24.75 5.95
CA LEU A 379 9.53 25.09 5.06
C LEU A 379 9.53 24.28 3.76
N LYS A 380 8.81 23.18 3.69
CA LYS A 380 8.90 22.22 2.57
C LYS A 380 8.63 22.85 1.20
N GLN A 381 7.61 23.70 1.08
CA GLN A 381 7.27 24.33 -0.20
C GLN A 381 8.35 25.31 -0.67
N ASP A 382 8.87 26.15 0.25
CA ASP A 382 9.93 27.11 -0.06
C ASP A 382 11.23 26.41 -0.45
N VAL A 383 11.62 25.38 0.33
CA VAL A 383 12.80 24.56 0.04
C VAL A 383 12.66 23.86 -1.33
N MET A 384 11.52 23.26 -1.63
CA MET A 384 11.29 22.57 -2.90
C MET A 384 11.35 23.53 -4.10
N SER A 385 10.77 24.73 -3.96
CA SER A 385 10.82 25.76 -5.01
C SER A 385 12.25 26.18 -5.31
N LYS A 386 13.05 26.46 -4.28
CA LYS A 386 14.45 26.85 -4.44
C LYS A 386 15.30 25.76 -5.07
N ILE A 387 15.06 24.50 -4.69
CA ILE A 387 15.74 23.33 -5.30
C ILE A 387 15.37 23.22 -6.79
N ALA A 388 14.09 23.34 -7.11
CA ALA A 388 13.63 23.26 -8.51
C ALA A 388 14.20 24.38 -9.39
N ASP A 389 14.29 25.59 -8.84
CA ASP A 389 14.86 26.74 -9.55
C ASP A 389 16.38 26.56 -9.78
N GLU A 390 17.14 26.16 -8.74
CA GLU A 390 18.59 25.90 -8.88
C GLU A 390 18.86 24.80 -9.92
N ILE A 391 18.11 23.69 -9.87
CA ILE A 391 18.30 22.59 -10.82
C ILE A 391 18.04 23.05 -12.26
N LYS A 392 16.97 23.82 -12.50
CA LYS A 392 16.67 24.37 -13.83
C LYS A 392 17.74 25.33 -14.36
N GLU A 393 18.38 26.09 -13.45
CA GLU A 393 19.43 27.05 -13.83
C GLU A 393 20.80 26.39 -14.04
N THR A 394 21.07 25.29 -13.34
CA THR A 394 22.41 24.68 -13.28
C THR A 394 22.58 23.43 -14.10
N THR A 395 21.49 22.85 -14.63
CA THR A 395 21.53 21.58 -15.39
C THR A 395 20.70 21.66 -16.67
N ASP A 396 21.18 20.98 -17.72
CA ASP A 396 20.43 20.75 -18.97
C ASP A 396 19.72 19.39 -18.97
N PHE A 397 19.57 18.73 -17.80
CA PHE A 397 18.93 17.42 -17.70
C PHE A 397 17.43 17.51 -17.87
N GLU A 398 16.85 16.44 -18.37
CA GLU A 398 15.40 16.29 -18.41
C GLU A 398 14.84 16.17 -16.99
N LEU A 399 13.78 16.92 -16.71
CA LEU A 399 13.14 16.99 -15.40
C LEU A 399 11.71 16.50 -15.48
N ASP A 400 11.37 15.59 -14.55
CA ASP A 400 9.98 15.23 -14.24
C ASP A 400 9.58 15.92 -12.93
N THR A 401 8.51 16.69 -12.98
CA THR A 401 7.97 17.44 -11.83
C THR A 401 6.64 16.89 -11.33
N THR A 402 6.34 15.64 -11.64
CA THR A 402 5.11 14.97 -11.22
C THR A 402 5.01 14.88 -9.70
N ASP A 403 6.13 14.59 -8.99
CA ASP A 403 6.19 14.57 -7.52
C ASP A 403 7.57 15.06 -7.05
N GLY A 404 7.63 16.31 -6.60
CA GLY A 404 8.90 16.97 -6.32
C GLY A 404 9.68 17.30 -7.60
N VAL A 405 10.96 16.93 -7.65
CA VAL A 405 11.81 17.05 -8.86
C VAL A 405 12.59 15.76 -9.06
N LYS A 406 12.29 15.05 -10.13
CA LYS A 406 13.09 13.91 -10.61
C LYS A 406 13.96 14.38 -11.77
N ILE A 407 15.23 14.08 -11.69
CA ILE A 407 16.26 14.43 -12.67
C ILE A 407 16.65 13.15 -13.38
N LEU A 408 16.45 13.13 -14.69
CA LEU A 408 16.83 12.01 -15.55
C LEU A 408 18.23 12.22 -16.09
N LYS A 409 19.11 11.25 -15.92
CA LYS A 409 20.51 11.26 -16.40
C LYS A 409 20.75 10.05 -17.30
N GLU A 410 21.84 10.07 -18.08
CA GLU A 410 22.18 8.93 -18.98
C GLU A 410 22.43 7.63 -18.20
N ASP A 411 22.90 7.71 -16.96
CA ASP A 411 23.31 6.58 -16.13
C ASP A 411 22.40 6.34 -14.91
N GLY A 412 21.20 6.98 -14.87
CA GLY A 412 20.25 6.80 -13.80
C GLY A 412 19.35 8.00 -13.54
N TRP A 413 18.72 8.05 -12.37
CA TRP A 413 17.86 9.15 -11.97
C TRP A 413 17.98 9.44 -10.47
N VAL A 414 17.63 10.66 -10.09
CA VAL A 414 17.47 11.05 -8.68
C VAL A 414 16.21 11.88 -8.52
N ILE A 415 15.39 11.53 -7.52
CA ILE A 415 14.19 12.27 -7.14
C ILE A 415 14.35 12.89 -5.76
N ILE A 416 14.00 14.18 -5.65
CA ILE A 416 13.96 14.92 -4.39
C ILE A 416 12.51 15.34 -4.17
N ARG A 417 11.89 14.84 -3.09
CA ARG A 417 10.48 15.09 -2.82
C ARG A 417 10.19 15.31 -1.33
N PRO A 418 9.28 16.24 -0.98
CA PRO A 418 8.79 16.35 0.39
C PRO A 418 7.89 15.13 0.74
N SER A 419 8.00 14.64 1.97
CA SER A 419 7.03 13.64 2.46
C SER A 419 5.68 14.30 2.76
N GLY A 420 4.59 13.68 2.31
CA GLY A 420 3.23 14.13 2.63
C GLY A 420 2.76 13.78 4.04
N THR A 421 3.50 12.90 4.76
CA THR A 421 3.05 12.34 6.05
C THR A 421 4.02 12.57 7.20
N GLU A 422 5.27 12.93 6.91
CA GLU A 422 6.35 13.10 7.90
C GLU A 422 7.08 14.42 7.63
N PRO A 423 7.66 15.10 8.63
CA PRO A 423 8.42 16.35 8.46
C PRO A 423 9.83 16.07 7.91
N ILE A 424 9.89 15.45 6.73
CA ILE A 424 11.15 15.08 6.04
C ILE A 424 11.06 15.34 4.53
N PHE A 425 12.23 15.44 3.90
CA PHE A 425 12.42 15.15 2.48
C PHE A 425 12.94 13.74 2.29
N ARG A 426 12.52 13.11 1.21
CA ARG A 426 13.04 11.85 0.71
C ARG A 426 13.84 12.12 -0.55
N CYS A 427 15.01 11.53 -0.63
CA CYS A 427 15.87 11.57 -1.80
C CYS A 427 16.18 10.13 -2.20
N PHE A 428 15.65 9.70 -3.33
CA PHE A 428 15.88 8.37 -3.89
C PHE A 428 16.68 8.53 -5.17
N ALA A 429 17.66 7.67 -5.36
CA ALA A 429 18.44 7.61 -6.59
C ALA A 429 18.57 6.17 -7.06
N GLU A 430 18.68 6.00 -8.38
CA GLU A 430 18.94 4.74 -9.02
C GLU A 430 19.95 4.92 -10.14
N SER A 431 20.88 3.97 -10.27
CA SER A 431 21.93 4.00 -11.29
C SER A 431 22.41 2.60 -11.68
N ASP A 432 23.33 2.55 -12.65
CA ASP A 432 24.03 1.34 -13.10
C ASP A 432 25.05 0.81 -12.09
N SER A 433 25.38 1.59 -11.05
CA SER A 433 26.28 1.17 -9.95
C SER A 433 25.86 1.76 -8.62
N GLN A 434 26.17 1.05 -7.52
CA GLN A 434 25.88 1.51 -6.16
C GLN A 434 26.58 2.83 -5.84
N GLU A 435 27.84 2.98 -6.24
CA GLU A 435 28.63 4.20 -6.00
C GLU A 435 27.96 5.44 -6.59
N LYS A 436 27.45 5.35 -7.83
CA LYS A 436 26.74 6.46 -8.46
C LYS A 436 25.38 6.73 -7.80
N ALA A 437 24.64 5.70 -7.44
CA ALA A 437 23.37 5.86 -6.73
C ALA A 437 23.57 6.59 -5.39
N ASP A 438 24.60 6.20 -4.62
CA ASP A 438 24.99 6.83 -3.34
C ASP A 438 25.38 8.31 -3.54
N GLU A 439 26.19 8.60 -4.58
CA GLU A 439 26.59 9.97 -4.92
C GLU A 439 25.38 10.83 -5.30
N MET A 440 24.48 10.32 -6.14
CA MET A 440 23.28 11.05 -6.57
C MET A 440 22.33 11.32 -5.39
N ALA A 441 22.09 10.34 -4.54
CA ALA A 441 21.23 10.50 -3.36
C ALA A 441 21.83 11.50 -2.38
N SER A 442 23.15 11.41 -2.11
CA SER A 442 23.87 12.33 -1.24
C SER A 442 23.85 13.76 -1.77
N TRP A 443 24.02 13.93 -3.09
CA TRP A 443 23.88 15.23 -3.74
C TRP A 443 22.47 15.82 -3.54
N GLY A 444 21.42 15.03 -3.74
CA GLY A 444 20.04 15.46 -3.52
C GLY A 444 19.79 15.92 -2.06
N ILE A 445 20.31 15.15 -1.08
CA ILE A 445 20.25 15.55 0.34
C ILE A 445 20.97 16.88 0.57
N SER A 446 22.13 17.09 -0.06
CA SER A 446 22.90 18.33 0.11
C SER A 446 22.15 19.59 -0.35
N LEU A 447 21.29 19.46 -1.38
CA LEU A 447 20.41 20.54 -1.83
C LEU A 447 19.33 20.87 -0.78
N VAL A 448 18.72 19.87 -0.16
CA VAL A 448 17.75 20.10 0.92
C VAL A 448 18.45 20.78 2.12
N GLU A 449 19.61 20.27 2.53
CA GLU A 449 20.39 20.85 3.63
C GLU A 449 20.78 22.31 3.37
N LYS A 450 21.07 22.66 2.13
CA LYS A 450 21.43 24.04 1.71
C LYS A 450 20.27 25.00 1.91
N TYR A 451 19.05 24.61 1.68
CA TYR A 451 17.89 25.50 1.63
C TYR A 451 16.95 25.42 2.85
N LYS A 452 17.09 24.41 3.71
CA LYS A 452 16.26 24.30 4.92
C LYS A 452 16.73 25.16 6.10
N ASN A 453 17.95 25.76 6.02
CA ASN A 453 18.58 26.57 7.06
C ASN A 453 18.42 28.08 6.82
#